data_514515a24bf5587525cfaaa1e443c86a
#
_entry.id   514515a24bf5587525cfaaa1e443c86a
#
_cell.length_a   1.000
_cell.length_b   1.000
_cell.length_c   1.000
_cell.angle_alpha   90.00
_cell.angle_beta   90.00
_cell.angle_gamma   90.00
#
_symmetry.space_group_name_H-M   'P 1'
#
loop_
_entity.id
_entity.type
_entity.pdbx_description
1 polymer ?
#
loop_
_entity_poly.entity_id
_entity_poly.type
_entity_poly.pdbx_seq_one_letter_code
_entity_poly.pdbx_strand_id
1 'polypeptide(L)'
;IDLAGSFGANEPTAIGLGRAIVQAGKAGSITALGFDGNSDLQDFVRDGTLAGTAVQGSFQMGELGVQTIMKLLNGESVSDFIDTGVVLATKENIDQPEVQNVLY
;
A
#
# COMPACT_ATOMS: atom_id res chain seq x y z
N ILE A 1 20.12 19.53 -3.27
CA ILE A 1 18.78 19.34 -3.86
C ILE A 1 17.79 19.30 -2.71
N ASP A 2 16.84 20.24 -2.68
CA ASP A 2 15.73 20.24 -1.72
C ASP A 2 14.65 19.27 -2.25
N LEU A 3 14.58 18.09 -1.66
CA LEU A 3 13.58 17.10 -1.97
C LEU A 3 12.32 17.36 -1.12
N ALA A 4 11.25 17.83 -1.76
CA ALA A 4 9.99 18.13 -1.07
C ALA A 4 9.16 16.87 -0.78
N GLY A 5 9.22 15.87 -1.65
CA GLY A 5 8.47 14.63 -1.50
C GLY A 5 9.09 13.46 -2.25
N SER A 6 8.67 12.25 -1.87
CA SER A 6 9.12 11.00 -2.48
C SER A 6 8.02 9.94 -2.41
N PHE A 7 8.05 9.00 -3.34
CA PHE A 7 7.09 7.89 -3.41
C PHE A 7 7.79 6.57 -3.70
N GLY A 8 7.62 5.59 -2.85
CA GLY A 8 8.05 4.21 -3.09
C GLY A 8 6.93 3.43 -3.76
N ALA A 9 7.11 3.06 -5.03
CA ALA A 9 6.06 2.52 -5.90
C ALA A 9 5.78 1.02 -5.71
N ASN A 10 6.46 0.36 -4.78
CA ASN A 10 6.20 -1.01 -4.34
C ASN A 10 6.79 -1.20 -2.94
N GLU A 11 6.47 -2.33 -2.29
CA GLU A 11 6.86 -2.61 -0.92
C GLU A 11 8.38 -2.47 -0.67
N PRO A 12 9.28 -3.16 -1.40
CA PRO A 12 10.71 -3.08 -1.10
C PRO A 12 11.30 -1.68 -1.32
N THR A 13 10.83 -0.93 -2.31
CA THR A 13 11.29 0.45 -2.51
C THR A 13 10.74 1.39 -1.44
N ALA A 14 9.51 1.20 -0.99
CA ALA A 14 8.91 1.97 0.10
C ALA A 14 9.63 1.72 1.43
N ILE A 15 9.99 0.48 1.74
CA ILE A 15 10.80 0.14 2.92
C ILE A 15 12.19 0.79 2.82
N GLY A 16 12.84 0.69 1.67
CA GLY A 16 14.14 1.32 1.42
C GLY A 16 14.08 2.84 1.59
N LEU A 17 13.02 3.46 1.08
CA LEU A 17 12.76 4.89 1.23
C LEU A 17 12.60 5.28 2.71
N GLY A 18 11.77 4.57 3.46
CA GLY A 18 11.57 4.83 4.89
C GLY A 18 12.88 4.73 5.67
N ARG A 19 13.65 3.66 5.45
CA ARG A 19 14.96 3.47 6.08
C ARG A 19 15.95 4.58 5.73
N ALA A 20 16.00 5.02 4.48
CA ALA A 20 16.87 6.09 4.03
C ALA A 20 16.50 7.44 4.69
N ILE A 21 15.22 7.73 4.82
CA ILE A 21 14.71 8.95 5.48
C ILE A 21 15.12 8.96 6.97
N VAL A 22 14.95 7.82 7.65
CA VAL A 22 15.34 7.68 9.07
C VAL A 22 16.85 7.84 9.22
N GLN A 23 17.66 7.17 8.40
CA GLN A 23 19.12 7.26 8.45
C GLN A 23 19.65 8.68 8.17
N ALA A 24 18.97 9.41 7.29
CA ALA A 24 19.30 10.80 6.98
C ALA A 24 18.81 11.81 8.04
N GLY A 25 18.06 11.36 9.05
CA GLY A 25 17.46 12.24 10.05
C GLY A 25 16.42 13.21 9.46
N LYS A 26 15.71 12.80 8.41
CA LYS A 26 14.78 13.64 7.63
C LYS A 26 13.31 13.27 7.85
N ALA A 27 13.00 12.40 8.79
CA ALA A 27 11.61 12.07 9.13
C ALA A 27 10.84 13.35 9.51
N GLY A 28 9.67 13.53 8.89
CA GLY A 28 8.85 14.75 9.04
C GLY A 28 9.30 15.96 8.22
N SER A 29 10.52 15.94 7.62
CA SER A 29 11.01 17.04 6.76
C SER A 29 10.73 16.81 5.28
N ILE A 30 10.47 15.56 4.88
CA ILE A 30 10.15 15.13 3.52
C ILE A 30 8.78 14.47 3.57
N THR A 31 7.85 14.86 2.71
CA THR A 31 6.58 14.14 2.56
C THR A 31 6.84 12.87 1.75
N ALA A 32 6.79 11.72 2.38
CA ALA A 32 7.03 10.45 1.73
C ALA A 32 5.78 9.56 1.80
N LEU A 33 5.51 8.87 0.70
CA LEU A 33 4.42 7.90 0.59
C LEU A 33 5.00 6.54 0.19
N GLY A 34 4.37 5.49 0.70
CA GLY A 34 4.70 4.11 0.37
C GLY A 34 3.63 3.41 -0.45
N PHE A 35 3.89 2.15 -0.75
CA PHE A 35 2.98 1.24 -1.43
C PHE A 35 3.05 -0.12 -0.73
N ASP A 36 1.88 -0.78 -0.57
CA ASP A 36 1.67 -2.01 0.20
C ASP A 36 1.65 -1.79 1.73
N GLY A 37 1.49 -2.85 2.53
CA GLY A 37 1.07 -2.72 3.92
C GLY A 37 1.70 -3.69 4.90
N ASN A 38 2.98 -4.10 4.69
CA ASN A 38 3.67 -4.94 5.68
C ASN A 38 3.99 -4.17 6.97
N SER A 39 4.45 -4.90 7.98
CA SER A 39 4.72 -4.35 9.31
C SER A 39 5.70 -3.16 9.31
N ASP A 40 6.78 -3.21 8.51
CA ASP A 40 7.76 -2.12 8.43
C ASP A 40 7.09 -0.81 7.95
N LEU A 41 6.24 -0.90 6.91
CA LEU A 41 5.52 0.26 6.38
C LEU A 41 4.47 0.79 7.36
N GLN A 42 3.78 -0.11 8.07
CA GLN A 42 2.84 0.28 9.12
C GLN A 42 3.55 1.08 10.23
N ASP A 43 4.74 0.63 10.64
CA ASP A 43 5.52 1.32 11.67
C ASP A 43 5.99 2.70 11.17
N PHE A 44 6.45 2.81 9.92
CA PHE A 44 6.83 4.09 9.33
C PHE A 44 5.65 5.08 9.20
N VAL A 45 4.43 4.57 8.99
CA VAL A 45 3.23 5.41 8.99
C VAL A 45 2.88 5.85 10.41
N ARG A 46 2.92 4.95 11.39
CA ARG A 46 2.61 5.27 12.80
C ARG A 46 3.59 6.26 13.40
N ASP A 47 4.88 6.15 13.10
CA ASP A 47 5.90 7.06 13.62
C ASP A 47 6.04 8.37 12.83
N GLY A 48 5.38 8.48 11.66
CA GLY A 48 5.36 9.67 10.83
C GLY A 48 6.55 9.78 9.86
N THR A 49 7.36 8.73 9.70
CA THR A 49 8.39 8.64 8.65
C THR A 49 7.77 8.68 7.26
N LEU A 50 6.66 7.95 7.07
CA LEU A 50 5.79 8.04 5.89
C LEU A 50 4.50 8.77 6.27
N ALA A 51 4.03 9.65 5.39
CA ALA A 51 2.73 10.30 5.52
C ALA A 51 1.57 9.32 5.29
N GLY A 52 1.81 8.26 4.55
CA GLY A 52 0.87 7.18 4.30
C GLY A 52 1.44 6.12 3.37
N THR A 53 0.69 5.05 3.21
CA THR A 53 0.98 3.98 2.24
C THR A 53 -0.30 3.56 1.53
N ALA A 54 -0.22 3.34 0.21
CA ALA A 54 -1.32 2.86 -0.60
C ALA A 54 -1.35 1.32 -0.56
N VAL A 55 -2.38 0.74 0.03
CA VAL A 55 -2.48 -0.71 0.24
C VAL A 55 -3.48 -1.30 -0.73
N GLN A 56 -3.03 -2.28 -1.51
CA GLN A 56 -3.86 -3.01 -2.46
C GLN A 56 -4.76 -4.03 -1.72
N GLY A 57 -5.94 -4.29 -2.28
CA GLY A 57 -6.83 -5.35 -1.82
C GLY A 57 -6.35 -6.74 -2.23
N SER A 58 -5.24 -7.23 -1.69
CA SER A 58 -4.59 -8.48 -2.09
C SER A 58 -5.49 -9.71 -1.95
N PHE A 59 -6.32 -9.77 -0.90
CA PHE A 59 -7.33 -10.81 -0.72
C PHE A 59 -8.35 -10.79 -1.86
N GLN A 60 -8.88 -9.60 -2.21
CA GLN A 60 -9.84 -9.45 -3.30
C GLN A 60 -9.22 -9.77 -4.66
N MET A 61 -7.94 -9.44 -4.88
CA MET A 61 -7.23 -9.82 -6.09
C MET A 61 -7.21 -11.35 -6.27
N GLY A 62 -6.90 -12.09 -5.22
CA GLY A 62 -6.91 -13.55 -5.23
C GLY A 62 -8.31 -14.11 -5.46
N GLU A 63 -9.29 -13.65 -4.71
CA GLU A 63 -10.69 -14.12 -4.80
C GLU A 63 -11.28 -13.85 -6.18
N LEU A 64 -11.25 -12.60 -6.64
CA LEU A 64 -11.78 -12.19 -7.94
C LEU A 64 -11.03 -12.83 -9.09
N GLY A 65 -9.71 -13.06 -8.95
CA GLY A 65 -8.92 -13.79 -9.93
C GLY A 65 -9.42 -15.21 -10.14
N VAL A 66 -9.63 -15.97 -9.07
CA VAL A 66 -10.18 -17.32 -9.12
C VAL A 66 -11.61 -17.32 -9.69
N GLN A 67 -12.47 -16.44 -9.19
CA GLN A 67 -13.85 -16.33 -9.69
C GLN A 67 -13.89 -16.01 -11.20
N THR A 68 -13.02 -15.12 -11.67
CA THR A 68 -12.93 -14.75 -13.08
C THR A 68 -12.49 -15.93 -13.95
N ILE A 69 -11.48 -16.68 -13.51
CA ILE A 69 -11.03 -17.89 -14.21
C ILE A 69 -12.15 -18.92 -14.28
N MET A 70 -12.89 -19.15 -13.20
CA MET A 70 -14.02 -20.08 -13.18
C MET A 70 -15.12 -19.69 -14.17
N LYS A 71 -15.45 -18.40 -14.26
CA LYS A 71 -16.41 -17.91 -15.28
C LYS A 71 -15.92 -18.18 -16.69
N LEU A 72 -14.65 -17.88 -17.00
CA LEU A 72 -14.05 -18.14 -18.32
C LEU A 72 -14.09 -19.64 -18.67
N LEU A 73 -13.77 -20.52 -17.71
CA LEU A 73 -13.83 -21.97 -17.93
C LEU A 73 -15.25 -22.46 -18.19
N ASN A 74 -16.27 -21.80 -17.66
CA ASN A 74 -17.68 -22.08 -17.92
C ASN A 74 -18.20 -21.43 -19.21
N GLY A 75 -17.35 -20.77 -20.00
CA GLY A 75 -17.71 -20.14 -21.26
C GLY A 75 -18.42 -18.80 -21.11
N GLU A 76 -18.39 -18.20 -19.92
CA GLU A 76 -18.94 -16.89 -19.66
C GLU A 76 -17.96 -15.77 -20.12
N SER A 77 -18.50 -14.63 -20.53
CA SER A 77 -17.70 -13.43 -20.78
C SER A 77 -17.36 -12.73 -19.47
N VAL A 78 -16.16 -12.17 -19.38
CA VAL A 78 -15.71 -11.40 -18.23
C VAL A 78 -15.21 -10.03 -18.67
N SER A 79 -15.15 -9.08 -17.74
CA SER A 79 -14.60 -7.75 -17.99
C SER A 79 -13.09 -7.82 -18.23
N ASP A 80 -12.58 -7.00 -19.12
CA ASP A 80 -11.13 -6.85 -19.36
C ASP A 80 -10.41 -6.17 -18.20
N PHE A 81 -11.15 -5.46 -17.34
CA PHE A 81 -10.64 -4.76 -16.16
C PHE A 81 -11.57 -4.99 -14.97
N ILE A 82 -10.99 -5.37 -13.85
CA ILE A 82 -11.69 -5.56 -12.57
C ILE A 82 -10.93 -4.76 -11.51
N ASP A 83 -11.57 -3.71 -10.97
CA ASP A 83 -11.01 -2.91 -9.89
C ASP A 83 -11.03 -3.72 -8.58
N THR A 84 -9.87 -3.89 -7.97
CA THR A 84 -9.71 -4.60 -6.70
C THR A 84 -9.57 -3.65 -5.50
N GLY A 85 -9.66 -2.35 -5.75
CA GLY A 85 -9.59 -1.31 -4.74
C GLY A 85 -8.18 -1.03 -4.22
N VAL A 86 -8.02 0.16 -3.66
CA VAL A 86 -6.82 0.62 -2.95
C VAL A 86 -7.27 1.39 -1.72
N VAL A 87 -6.63 1.16 -0.58
CA VAL A 87 -6.86 1.91 0.66
C VAL A 87 -5.61 2.72 0.99
N LEU A 88 -5.76 4.02 1.22
CA LEU A 88 -4.67 4.85 1.72
C LEU A 88 -4.64 4.75 3.25
N ALA A 89 -3.63 4.06 3.78
CA ALA A 89 -3.36 3.99 5.21
C ALA A 89 -2.53 5.21 5.64
N THR A 90 -3.04 5.96 6.58
CA THR A 90 -2.40 7.13 7.19
C THR A 90 -2.36 6.98 8.71
N LYS A 91 -1.63 7.85 9.39
CA LYS A 91 -1.57 7.83 10.85
C LYS A 91 -2.95 7.95 11.53
N GLU A 92 -3.88 8.66 10.88
CA GLU A 92 -5.22 8.91 11.41
C GLU A 92 -6.16 7.70 11.28
N ASN A 93 -5.92 6.82 10.30
CA ASN A 93 -6.84 5.72 10.00
C ASN A 93 -6.24 4.31 10.06
N ILE A 94 -4.92 4.19 10.22
CA ILE A 94 -4.21 2.90 10.09
C ILE A 94 -4.74 1.83 11.07
N ASP A 95 -5.25 2.24 12.22
CA ASP A 95 -5.80 1.32 13.23
C ASP A 95 -7.32 1.10 13.11
N GLN A 96 -7.97 1.68 12.10
CA GLN A 96 -9.38 1.44 11.82
C GLN A 96 -9.59 0.06 11.19
N PRO A 97 -10.70 -0.65 11.51
CA PRO A 97 -10.94 -2.02 11.05
C PRO A 97 -10.86 -2.19 9.53
N GLU A 98 -11.39 -1.26 8.76
CA GLU A 98 -11.39 -1.31 7.31
C GLU A 98 -9.99 -1.19 6.71
N VAL A 99 -9.07 -0.50 7.37
CA VAL A 99 -7.67 -0.40 6.96
C VAL A 99 -6.91 -1.64 7.41
N GLN A 100 -7.12 -2.08 8.66
CA GLN A 100 -6.49 -3.28 9.20
C GLN A 100 -6.81 -4.54 8.38
N ASN A 101 -7.99 -4.63 7.77
CA ASN A 101 -8.39 -5.76 6.94
C ASN A 101 -7.57 -5.92 5.65
N VAL A 102 -6.86 -4.90 5.18
CA VAL A 102 -6.01 -4.96 3.97
C VAL A 102 -4.52 -4.99 4.28
N LEU A 103 -4.13 -4.71 5.53
CA LEU A 103 -2.75 -4.80 6.02
C LEU A 103 -2.34 -6.26 6.30
N TYR A 104 -1.04 -6.55 6.30
CA TYR A 104 -0.49 -7.90 6.52
C TYR A 104 0.88 -7.90 7.19
#